data_1d2fc5e6272aa93453565ff72c489cdc
#
_entry.id   1d2fc5e6272aa93453565ff72c489cdc
#
_cell.length_a   1.000
_cell.length_b   1.000
_cell.length_c   1.000
_cell.angle_alpha   90.00
_cell.angle_beta   90.00
_cell.angle_gamma   90.00
#
_symmetry.space_group_name_H-M   'P 1'
#
loop_
_entity.id
_entity.type
_entity.pdbx_description
1 polymer ?
#
loop_
_entity_poly.entity_id
_entity_poly.type
_entity_poly.pdbx_seq_one_letter_code
_entity_poly.pdbx_strand_id
1 'polypeptide(L)'
;MLDSEANRELFEEQLEVITKAFGQEKFSHQGKHYTLPPEVPYRGYQLKELTLVPRPITQPVEIWQPLVSANPRGIDFLAKMGIKPLIANNPPAALEEKLVMLQSARAKYGKETELGEDMALGFRMFVAESKEKAIKLARPYFEEAMKFAGPLGVMPLTPEQNESVVNRGKTPGVALPTLDEAVEAGSWLCGTSADIVEHFKGIEEKYPGVERVNIGAVMGMPLEVFKDQLSIISEEVMPSFRK
;
A
#
# COMPACT_ATOMS: atom_id res chain seq x y z
N MET A 1 -0.57 -20.49 14.30
CA MET A 1 -0.91 -19.13 13.84
C MET A 1 -0.65 -18.22 15.03
N LEU A 2 0.19 -17.19 14.90
CA LEU A 2 0.38 -16.23 15.98
C LEU A 2 -0.96 -15.55 16.26
N ASP A 3 -1.26 -15.29 17.53
CA ASP A 3 -2.41 -14.48 17.90
C ASP A 3 -2.27 -13.11 17.22
N SER A 4 -3.34 -12.66 16.58
CA SER A 4 -3.35 -11.39 15.82
C SER A 4 -3.01 -10.19 16.71
N GLU A 5 -3.41 -10.22 17.97
CA GLU A 5 -3.12 -9.18 18.96
C GLU A 5 -1.63 -9.19 19.35
N ALA A 6 -1.08 -10.36 19.66
CA ALA A 6 0.35 -10.50 19.98
C ALA A 6 1.25 -10.07 18.81
N ASN A 7 0.85 -10.40 17.58
CA ASN A 7 1.57 -9.96 16.38
C ASN A 7 1.49 -8.43 16.20
N ARG A 8 0.36 -7.84 16.53
CA ARG A 8 0.16 -6.40 16.48
C ARG A 8 1.02 -5.66 17.51
N GLU A 9 1.02 -6.11 18.76
CA GLU A 9 1.86 -5.53 19.81
C GLU A 9 3.35 -5.59 19.45
N LEU A 10 3.79 -6.74 18.95
CA LEU A 10 5.18 -6.91 18.49
C LEU A 10 5.53 -5.92 17.37
N PHE A 11 4.66 -5.76 16.38
CA PHE A 11 4.86 -4.82 15.28
C PHE A 11 4.92 -3.37 15.76
N GLU A 12 4.02 -2.97 16.66
CA GLU A 12 3.99 -1.62 17.22
C GLU A 12 5.29 -1.31 17.99
N GLU A 13 5.77 -2.24 18.82
CA GLU A 13 7.06 -2.10 19.53
C GLU A 13 8.26 -2.07 18.58
N GLN A 14 8.27 -2.89 17.53
CA GLN A 14 9.34 -2.84 16.52
C GLN A 14 9.44 -1.47 15.85
N LEU A 15 8.30 -0.87 15.50
CA LEU A 15 8.30 0.48 14.91
C LEU A 15 8.76 1.56 15.88
N GLU A 16 8.44 1.44 17.17
CA GLU A 16 8.97 2.33 18.20
C GLU A 16 10.51 2.25 18.29
N VAL A 17 11.06 1.04 18.28
CA VAL A 17 12.51 0.81 18.27
C VAL A 17 13.16 1.39 17.02
N ILE A 18 12.60 1.14 15.85
CA ILE A 18 13.09 1.67 14.57
C ILE A 18 13.11 3.20 14.57
N THR A 19 12.02 3.82 15.03
CA THR A 19 11.89 5.27 15.10
C THR A 19 12.93 5.89 16.04
N LYS A 20 13.16 5.28 17.22
CA LYS A 20 14.21 5.69 18.14
C LYS A 20 15.60 5.58 17.49
N ALA A 21 15.89 4.42 16.87
CA ALA A 21 17.19 4.16 16.24
C ALA A 21 17.51 5.14 15.09
N PHE A 22 16.48 5.52 14.32
CA PHE A 22 16.65 6.49 13.24
C PHE A 22 16.78 7.92 13.72
N GLY A 23 15.99 8.32 14.73
CA GLY A 23 15.91 9.71 15.19
C GLY A 23 16.95 10.11 16.23
N GLN A 24 17.48 9.18 17.02
CA GLN A 24 18.39 9.45 18.13
C GLN A 24 19.82 9.02 17.81
N GLU A 25 20.81 9.80 18.26
CA GLU A 25 22.21 9.42 18.11
C GLU A 25 22.56 8.18 18.93
N LYS A 26 22.03 8.14 20.15
CA LYS A 26 22.10 7.01 21.08
C LYS A 26 20.71 6.72 21.59
N PHE A 27 20.38 5.46 21.72
CA PHE A 27 19.08 5.05 22.20
C PHE A 27 19.16 3.79 23.08
N SER A 28 18.17 3.65 23.93
CA SER A 28 17.85 2.42 24.64
C SER A 28 16.37 2.14 24.54
N HIS A 29 15.97 0.91 24.74
CA HIS A 29 14.57 0.51 24.75
C HIS A 29 14.34 -0.57 25.80
N GLN A 30 13.30 -0.40 26.57
CA GLN A 30 12.79 -1.38 27.52
C GLN A 30 11.30 -1.58 27.24
N GLY A 31 10.98 -2.67 26.55
CA GLY A 31 9.63 -3.01 26.14
C GLY A 31 9.20 -4.40 26.56
N LYS A 32 8.06 -4.84 26.04
CA LYS A 32 7.52 -6.18 26.29
C LYS A 32 8.28 -7.27 25.55
N HIS A 33 8.73 -6.96 24.33
CA HIS A 33 9.37 -7.91 23.41
C HIS A 33 10.87 -7.65 23.25
N TYR A 34 11.33 -6.41 23.44
CA TYR A 34 12.71 -6.03 23.25
C TYR A 34 13.28 -5.28 24.45
N THR A 35 14.49 -5.67 24.84
CA THR A 35 15.37 -4.90 25.74
C THR A 35 16.63 -4.57 24.96
N LEU A 36 16.92 -3.29 24.73
CA LEU A 36 18.07 -2.81 23.96
C LEU A 36 18.85 -1.73 24.72
N PRO A 37 20.16 -1.89 24.93
CA PRO A 37 20.95 -3.09 24.64
C PRO A 37 20.52 -4.29 25.50
N PRO A 38 20.78 -5.53 25.05
CA PRO A 38 20.48 -6.69 25.84
C PRO A 38 21.39 -6.71 27.10
N GLU A 39 20.91 -7.35 28.17
CA GLU A 39 21.64 -7.49 29.43
C GLU A 39 22.78 -8.53 29.33
N VAL A 40 23.73 -8.29 28.45
CA VAL A 40 24.91 -9.16 28.25
C VAL A 40 26.16 -8.34 28.38
N PRO A 41 27.23 -8.88 29.03
CA PRO A 41 28.51 -8.21 29.10
C PRO A 41 29.14 -8.01 27.71
N TYR A 42 29.60 -6.82 27.43
CA TYR A 42 30.34 -6.52 26.22
C TYR A 42 31.75 -6.01 26.59
N ARG A 43 32.80 -6.76 26.24
CA ARG A 43 34.21 -6.42 26.52
C ARG A 43 34.47 -6.04 27.99
N GLY A 44 33.81 -6.70 28.95
CA GLY A 44 33.97 -6.48 30.38
C GLY A 44 33.17 -5.33 30.98
N TYR A 45 32.26 -4.71 30.23
CA TYR A 45 31.29 -3.71 30.73
C TYR A 45 29.88 -3.92 30.19
N GLN A 46 28.91 -3.33 30.84
CA GLN A 46 27.52 -3.35 30.40
C GLN A 46 27.24 -2.19 29.47
N LEU A 47 26.76 -2.47 28.27
CA LEU A 47 26.25 -1.44 27.37
C LEU A 47 24.97 -0.84 27.95
N LYS A 48 24.83 0.48 27.91
CA LYS A 48 23.62 1.20 28.35
C LYS A 48 22.83 1.77 27.19
N GLU A 49 23.48 2.03 26.08
CA GLU A 49 22.90 2.62 24.88
C GLU A 49 23.50 1.99 23.62
N LEU A 50 22.73 2.02 22.55
CA LEU A 50 23.15 1.61 21.21
C LEU A 50 23.20 2.82 20.28
N THR A 51 24.00 2.70 19.22
CA THR A 51 24.05 3.66 18.11
C THR A 51 23.83 2.92 16.81
N LEU A 52 22.94 3.43 15.96
CA LEU A 52 22.75 2.90 14.60
C LEU A 52 23.88 3.41 13.69
N VAL A 53 24.53 2.50 12.95
CA VAL A 53 25.62 2.83 12.01
C VAL A 53 25.42 2.04 10.71
N PRO A 54 25.36 2.70 9.55
CA PRO A 54 25.30 4.14 9.35
C PRO A 54 23.95 4.73 9.78
N ARG A 55 23.94 5.99 10.19
CA ARG A 55 22.71 6.71 10.48
C ARG A 55 22.08 7.24 9.19
N PRO A 56 20.72 7.33 9.12
CA PRO A 56 20.06 7.98 8.01
C PRO A 56 20.50 9.43 7.83
N ILE A 57 20.75 9.83 6.58
CA ILE A 57 21.16 11.20 6.23
C ILE A 57 19.99 12.16 6.34
N THR A 58 18.82 11.73 5.86
CA THR A 58 17.59 12.55 5.89
C THR A 58 16.81 12.32 7.18
N GLN A 59 16.43 13.41 7.83
CA GLN A 59 15.64 13.40 9.05
C GLN A 59 14.47 14.38 8.98
N PRO A 60 13.27 14.00 9.42
CA PRO A 60 12.89 12.63 9.86
C PRO A 60 12.89 11.64 8.69
N VAL A 61 13.15 10.38 9.00
CA VAL A 61 13.03 9.30 8.00
C VAL A 61 11.57 9.08 7.68
N GLU A 62 11.22 9.11 6.40
CA GLU A 62 9.87 8.77 5.96
C GLU A 62 9.64 7.25 6.06
N ILE A 63 8.63 6.86 6.83
CA ILE A 63 8.18 5.47 6.93
C ILE A 63 6.88 5.31 6.16
N TRP A 64 6.83 4.34 5.27
CA TRP A 64 5.67 4.02 4.46
C TRP A 64 5.13 2.63 4.81
N GLN A 65 3.80 2.50 4.92
CA GLN A 65 3.14 1.24 5.21
C GLN A 65 1.90 1.03 4.33
N PRO A 66 1.72 -0.17 3.74
CA PRO A 66 0.46 -0.50 3.08
C PRO A 66 -0.73 -0.44 4.04
N LEU A 67 -1.79 0.27 3.66
CA LEU A 67 -3.05 0.33 4.37
C LEU A 67 -4.10 -0.51 3.63
N VAL A 68 -4.19 -1.79 3.99
CA VAL A 68 -5.09 -2.74 3.33
C VAL A 68 -6.52 -2.60 3.83
N SER A 69 -6.73 -2.50 5.15
CA SER A 69 -8.05 -2.42 5.77
C SER A 69 -8.29 -1.10 6.50
N ALA A 70 -9.54 -0.68 6.60
CA ALA A 70 -9.98 0.47 7.39
C ALA A 70 -10.07 0.13 8.91
N ASN A 71 -9.04 -0.51 9.48
CA ASN A 71 -9.01 -0.84 10.90
C ASN A 71 -8.70 0.43 11.72
N PRO A 72 -9.62 0.89 12.61
CA PRO A 72 -9.45 2.13 13.36
C PRO A 72 -8.17 2.18 14.20
N ARG A 73 -7.79 1.09 14.89
CA ARG A 73 -6.53 1.01 15.66
C ARG A 73 -5.32 1.15 14.77
N GLY A 74 -5.36 0.51 13.58
CA GLY A 74 -4.26 0.60 12.61
C GLY A 74 -4.07 2.02 12.09
N ILE A 75 -5.16 2.67 11.72
CA ILE A 75 -5.14 4.05 11.23
C ILE A 75 -4.70 5.02 12.33
N ASP A 76 -5.17 4.85 13.55
CA ASP A 76 -4.76 5.66 14.71
C ASP A 76 -3.26 5.52 14.99
N PHE A 77 -2.73 4.30 14.92
CA PHE A 77 -1.30 4.05 15.08
C PHE A 77 -0.45 4.70 13.97
N LEU A 78 -0.88 4.62 12.70
CA LEU A 78 -0.21 5.31 11.59
C LEU A 78 -0.16 6.83 11.85
N ALA A 79 -1.29 7.41 12.25
CA ALA A 79 -1.40 8.83 12.55
C ALA A 79 -0.49 9.25 13.71
N LYS A 80 -0.49 8.48 14.82
CA LYS A 80 0.36 8.69 16.01
C LYS A 80 1.84 8.67 15.66
N MET A 81 2.27 7.70 14.85
CA MET A 81 3.67 7.50 14.50
C MET A 81 4.14 8.35 13.31
N GLY A 82 3.25 9.11 12.66
CA GLY A 82 3.57 9.87 11.46
C GLY A 82 3.91 9.00 10.24
N ILE A 83 3.41 7.76 10.22
CA ILE A 83 3.63 6.82 9.12
C ILE A 83 2.73 7.20 7.94
N LYS A 84 3.31 7.23 6.74
CA LYS A 84 2.61 7.55 5.50
C LYS A 84 2.00 6.28 4.90
N PRO A 85 0.68 6.22 4.69
CA PRO A 85 0.05 5.04 4.12
C PRO A 85 0.18 4.98 2.60
N LEU A 86 0.34 3.76 2.08
CA LEU A 86 0.10 3.42 0.70
C LEU A 86 -1.26 2.70 0.59
N ILE A 87 -2.21 3.32 -0.09
CA ILE A 87 -3.55 2.75 -0.33
C ILE A 87 -3.62 2.32 -1.78
N ALA A 88 -3.76 1.02 -2.02
CA ALA A 88 -3.73 0.47 -3.37
C ALA A 88 -5.04 -0.23 -3.75
N ASN A 89 -5.40 -0.11 -5.02
CA ASN A 89 -6.44 -0.90 -5.69
C ASN A 89 -7.81 -0.89 -4.98
N ASN A 90 -8.21 0.27 -4.47
CA ASN A 90 -9.50 0.40 -3.80
C ASN A 90 -10.57 0.99 -4.73
N PRO A 91 -11.81 0.50 -4.67
CA PRO A 91 -12.95 1.21 -5.22
C PRO A 91 -13.09 2.60 -4.59
N PRO A 92 -13.62 3.61 -5.31
CA PRO A 92 -13.67 5.00 -4.84
C PRO A 92 -14.28 5.20 -3.45
N ALA A 93 -15.39 4.49 -3.14
CA ALA A 93 -16.04 4.59 -1.82
C ALA A 93 -15.16 4.08 -0.68
N ALA A 94 -14.49 2.94 -0.85
CA ALA A 94 -13.58 2.39 0.14
C ALA A 94 -12.29 3.21 0.28
N LEU A 95 -11.86 3.89 -0.76
CA LEU A 95 -10.77 4.85 -0.72
C LEU A 95 -11.16 6.03 0.16
N GLU A 96 -12.28 6.69 -0.13
CA GLU A 96 -12.75 7.88 0.59
C GLU A 96 -12.90 7.62 2.08
N GLU A 97 -13.49 6.49 2.48
CA GLU A 97 -13.59 6.09 3.88
C GLU A 97 -12.21 6.10 4.57
N LYS A 98 -11.20 5.49 3.97
CA LYS A 98 -9.84 5.45 4.52
C LYS A 98 -9.20 6.83 4.62
N LEU A 99 -9.41 7.70 3.63
CA LEU A 99 -8.89 9.07 3.61
C LEU A 99 -9.48 9.90 4.76
N VAL A 100 -10.80 9.85 4.94
CA VAL A 100 -11.50 10.57 6.02
C VAL A 100 -11.10 10.06 7.39
N MET A 101 -11.00 8.74 7.56
CA MET A 101 -10.54 8.15 8.82
C MET A 101 -9.11 8.56 9.16
N LEU A 102 -8.20 8.58 8.18
CA LEU A 102 -6.81 8.98 8.40
C LEU A 102 -6.69 10.46 8.74
N GLN A 103 -7.39 11.34 8.01
CA GLN A 103 -7.42 12.78 8.31
C GLN A 103 -7.92 13.03 9.74
N SER A 104 -9.03 12.39 10.13
CA SER A 104 -9.60 12.49 11.48
C SER A 104 -8.65 11.96 12.56
N ALA A 105 -7.93 10.87 12.27
CA ALA A 105 -6.94 10.33 13.20
C ALA A 105 -5.74 11.27 13.37
N ARG A 106 -5.24 11.88 12.29
CA ARG A 106 -4.13 12.85 12.34
C ARG A 106 -4.47 14.10 13.14
N ALA A 107 -5.71 14.60 12.99
CA ALA A 107 -6.18 15.77 13.76
C ALA A 107 -6.13 15.53 15.27
N LYS A 108 -6.37 14.30 15.78
CA LYS A 108 -6.22 13.95 17.20
C LYS A 108 -4.81 14.17 17.73
N TYR A 109 -3.81 14.09 16.86
CA TYR A 109 -2.38 14.28 17.19
C TYR A 109 -1.88 15.69 16.78
N GLY A 110 -2.81 16.62 16.52
CA GLY A 110 -2.49 18.02 16.23
C GLY A 110 -1.96 18.25 14.80
N LYS A 111 -2.16 17.29 13.90
CA LYS A 111 -1.77 17.43 12.49
C LYS A 111 -3.00 17.65 11.60
N GLU A 112 -3.28 18.91 11.32
CA GLU A 112 -4.27 19.31 10.31
C GLU A 112 -3.70 18.99 8.92
N THR A 113 -4.46 18.28 8.09
CA THR A 113 -4.06 17.85 6.75
C THR A 113 -5.20 18.02 5.76
N GLU A 114 -4.87 18.25 4.50
CA GLU A 114 -5.84 18.13 3.42
C GLU A 114 -6.20 16.64 3.20
N LEU A 115 -7.34 16.41 2.56
CA LEU A 115 -7.77 15.04 2.28
C LEU A 115 -6.84 14.41 1.24
N GLY A 116 -6.14 13.34 1.64
CA GLY A 116 -5.15 12.65 0.81
C GLY A 116 -3.71 13.11 1.00
N GLU A 117 -3.44 14.09 1.85
CA GLU A 117 -2.07 14.56 2.12
C GLU A 117 -1.22 13.48 2.80
N ASP A 118 0.08 13.49 2.53
CA ASP A 118 1.07 12.57 3.10
C ASP A 118 0.71 11.09 2.91
N MET A 119 0.27 10.73 1.71
CA MET A 119 0.00 9.34 1.31
C MET A 119 0.33 9.08 -0.15
N ALA A 120 0.31 7.82 -0.54
CA ALA A 120 0.39 7.43 -1.94
C ALA A 120 -0.81 6.57 -2.31
N LEU A 121 -1.37 6.80 -3.49
CA LEU A 121 -2.39 5.95 -4.08
C LEU A 121 -1.75 4.97 -5.06
N GLY A 122 -2.01 3.69 -4.90
CA GLY A 122 -1.52 2.63 -5.77
C GLY A 122 -2.58 2.17 -6.74
N PHE A 123 -2.20 2.05 -8.03
CA PHE A 123 -3.09 1.59 -9.09
C PHE A 123 -2.49 0.42 -9.86
N ARG A 124 -3.35 -0.53 -10.23
CA ARG A 124 -3.08 -1.50 -11.28
C ARG A 124 -3.55 -0.87 -12.59
N MET A 125 -2.61 -0.45 -13.43
CA MET A 125 -2.90 0.38 -14.57
C MET A 125 -2.37 -0.24 -15.86
N PHE A 126 -3.20 -0.22 -16.89
CA PHE A 126 -2.86 -0.63 -18.25
C PHE A 126 -3.33 0.40 -19.25
N VAL A 127 -2.39 0.93 -20.01
CA VAL A 127 -2.61 1.97 -21.01
C VAL A 127 -2.42 1.37 -22.40
N ALA A 128 -3.37 1.64 -23.30
CA ALA A 128 -3.28 1.23 -24.71
C ALA A 128 -4.03 2.23 -25.60
N GLU A 129 -4.05 1.99 -26.90
CA GLU A 129 -4.71 2.84 -27.91
C GLU A 129 -6.26 2.90 -27.73
N SER A 130 -6.85 1.90 -27.04
CA SER A 130 -8.26 1.90 -26.66
C SER A 130 -8.46 1.15 -25.35
N LYS A 131 -9.61 1.40 -24.70
CA LYS A 131 -10.00 0.72 -23.46
C LYS A 131 -10.08 -0.80 -23.65
N GLU A 132 -10.60 -1.27 -24.78
CA GLU A 132 -10.71 -2.69 -25.10
C GLU A 132 -9.33 -3.36 -25.21
N LYS A 133 -8.37 -2.67 -25.86
CA LYS A 133 -6.99 -3.16 -25.96
C LYS A 133 -6.30 -3.19 -24.60
N ALA A 134 -6.51 -2.17 -23.77
CA ALA A 134 -5.98 -2.13 -22.40
C ALA A 134 -6.54 -3.27 -21.54
N ILE A 135 -7.84 -3.53 -21.59
CA ILE A 135 -8.49 -4.64 -20.90
C ILE A 135 -7.94 -5.99 -21.41
N LYS A 136 -7.80 -6.15 -22.72
CA LYS A 136 -7.22 -7.37 -23.31
C LYS A 136 -5.80 -7.61 -22.83
N LEU A 137 -4.98 -6.57 -22.75
CA LEU A 137 -3.60 -6.63 -22.24
C LEU A 137 -3.57 -6.99 -20.75
N ALA A 138 -4.47 -6.44 -19.94
CA ALA A 138 -4.54 -6.64 -18.49
C ALA A 138 -5.04 -8.04 -18.09
N ARG A 139 -5.89 -8.66 -18.90
CA ARG A 139 -6.63 -9.89 -18.56
C ARG A 139 -5.78 -11.05 -18.04
N PRO A 140 -4.66 -11.44 -18.67
CA PRO A 140 -3.81 -12.52 -18.14
C PRO A 140 -3.29 -12.24 -16.73
N TYR A 141 -2.96 -10.99 -16.45
CA TYR A 141 -2.38 -10.58 -15.16
C TYR A 141 -3.45 -10.43 -14.07
N PHE A 142 -4.68 -10.11 -14.44
CA PHE A 142 -5.83 -10.16 -13.53
C PHE A 142 -6.07 -11.58 -13.03
N GLU A 143 -6.05 -12.55 -13.93
CA GLU A 143 -6.24 -13.97 -13.59
C GLU A 143 -5.12 -14.50 -12.69
N GLU A 144 -3.86 -14.15 -12.96
CA GLU A 144 -2.73 -14.53 -12.11
C GLU A 144 -2.79 -13.84 -10.73
N ALA A 145 -3.16 -12.56 -10.70
CA ALA A 145 -3.34 -11.84 -9.43
C ALA A 145 -4.45 -12.47 -8.58
N MET A 146 -5.53 -12.95 -9.19
CA MET A 146 -6.63 -13.64 -8.50
C MET A 146 -6.16 -14.97 -7.90
N LYS A 147 -5.40 -15.78 -8.65
CA LYS A 147 -4.84 -17.05 -8.18
C LYS A 147 -3.92 -16.87 -6.97
N PHE A 148 -3.19 -15.75 -6.91
CA PHE A 148 -2.30 -15.43 -5.80
C PHE A 148 -3.05 -14.81 -4.62
N ALA A 149 -3.83 -13.78 -4.87
CA ALA A 149 -4.43 -12.95 -3.83
C ALA A 149 -5.68 -13.58 -3.18
N GLY A 150 -6.42 -14.41 -3.92
CA GLY A 150 -7.61 -15.09 -3.41
C GLY A 150 -7.31 -16.01 -2.24
N PRO A 151 -6.43 -17.01 -2.38
CA PRO A 151 -6.10 -17.94 -1.30
C PRO A 151 -5.45 -17.26 -0.07
N LEU A 152 -4.81 -16.11 -0.26
CA LEU A 152 -4.22 -15.30 0.82
C LEU A 152 -5.24 -14.39 1.52
N GLY A 153 -6.50 -14.37 1.07
CA GLY A 153 -7.54 -13.47 1.61
C GLY A 153 -7.30 -11.99 1.33
N VAL A 154 -6.39 -11.66 0.39
CA VAL A 154 -6.11 -10.28 -0.02
C VAL A 154 -7.16 -9.77 -1.02
N MET A 155 -7.74 -10.69 -1.80
CA MET A 155 -8.90 -10.43 -2.64
C MET A 155 -10.15 -11.00 -1.95
N PRO A 156 -11.27 -10.24 -1.89
CA PRO A 156 -12.49 -10.70 -1.21
C PRO A 156 -13.24 -11.73 -2.07
N LEU A 157 -12.76 -12.96 -2.06
CA LEU A 157 -13.42 -14.11 -2.69
C LEU A 157 -14.19 -14.91 -1.64
N THR A 158 -15.33 -15.49 -2.04
CA THR A 158 -16.03 -16.45 -1.19
C THR A 158 -15.22 -17.76 -1.09
N PRO A 159 -15.48 -18.63 -0.08
CA PRO A 159 -14.81 -19.92 0.01
C PRO A 159 -14.96 -20.76 -1.27
N GLU A 160 -16.14 -20.75 -1.90
CA GLU A 160 -16.42 -21.45 -3.15
C GLU A 160 -15.63 -20.87 -4.33
N GLN A 161 -15.51 -19.54 -4.39
CA GLN A 161 -14.69 -18.85 -5.39
C GLN A 161 -13.22 -19.17 -5.21
N ASN A 162 -12.71 -19.17 -3.97
CA ASN A 162 -11.33 -19.56 -3.68
C ASN A 162 -11.05 -21.01 -4.11
N GLU A 163 -11.95 -21.95 -3.80
CA GLU A 163 -11.81 -23.33 -4.26
C GLU A 163 -11.84 -23.41 -5.80
N SER A 164 -12.69 -22.63 -6.46
CA SER A 164 -12.74 -22.56 -7.93
C SER A 164 -11.47 -22.00 -8.56
N VAL A 165 -10.81 -21.04 -7.92
CA VAL A 165 -9.53 -20.48 -8.37
C VAL A 165 -8.41 -21.52 -8.30
N VAL A 166 -8.37 -22.31 -7.22
CA VAL A 166 -7.34 -23.33 -6.98
C VAL A 166 -7.63 -24.61 -7.77
N ASN A 167 -8.89 -25.05 -7.84
CA ASN A 167 -9.34 -26.31 -8.39
C ASN A 167 -10.59 -26.17 -9.27
N ARG A 168 -10.46 -25.56 -10.44
CA ARG A 168 -11.58 -25.32 -11.37
C ARG A 168 -12.47 -26.52 -11.65
N GLY A 169 -11.93 -27.74 -11.56
CA GLY A 169 -12.68 -28.98 -11.80
C GLY A 169 -13.64 -29.37 -10.67
N LYS A 170 -13.46 -28.86 -9.44
CA LYS A 170 -14.29 -29.25 -8.28
C LYS A 170 -15.53 -28.38 -8.07
N THR A 171 -15.56 -27.21 -8.64
CA THR A 171 -16.65 -26.22 -8.47
C THR A 171 -17.13 -25.69 -9.81
N PRO A 172 -17.66 -26.54 -10.70
CA PRO A 172 -18.17 -26.11 -11.99
C PRO A 172 -19.36 -25.16 -11.78
N GLY A 173 -19.34 -24.02 -12.48
CA GLY A 173 -20.44 -23.03 -12.45
C GLY A 173 -20.32 -21.95 -11.39
N VAL A 174 -19.26 -21.91 -10.58
CA VAL A 174 -19.00 -20.77 -9.68
C VAL A 174 -18.49 -19.59 -10.49
N ALA A 175 -19.25 -18.48 -10.44
CA ALA A 175 -18.84 -17.24 -11.08
C ALA A 175 -17.70 -16.59 -10.32
N LEU A 176 -16.59 -16.32 -11.01
CA LEU A 176 -15.46 -15.56 -10.48
C LEU A 176 -15.59 -14.09 -10.85
N PRO A 177 -15.06 -13.16 -10.03
CA PRO A 177 -14.95 -11.76 -10.40
C PRO A 177 -14.24 -11.61 -11.74
N THR A 178 -14.72 -10.70 -12.56
CA THR A 178 -14.15 -10.41 -13.88
C THR A 178 -13.31 -9.15 -13.87
N LEU A 179 -12.37 -9.05 -14.81
CA LEU A 179 -11.61 -7.81 -14.99
C LEU A 179 -12.54 -6.64 -15.38
N ASP A 180 -13.56 -6.90 -16.17
CA ASP A 180 -14.52 -5.87 -16.62
C ASP A 180 -15.24 -5.25 -15.40
N GLU A 181 -15.72 -6.08 -14.47
CA GLU A 181 -16.28 -5.63 -13.18
C GLU A 181 -15.26 -4.85 -12.34
N ALA A 182 -14.02 -5.28 -12.31
CA ALA A 182 -12.94 -4.61 -11.57
C ALA A 182 -12.58 -3.23 -12.18
N VAL A 183 -12.67 -3.11 -13.50
CA VAL A 183 -12.48 -1.83 -14.22
C VAL A 183 -13.67 -0.90 -13.97
N GLU A 184 -14.90 -1.39 -14.03
CA GLU A 184 -16.10 -0.62 -13.72
C GLU A 184 -16.10 -0.12 -12.27
N ALA A 185 -15.66 -0.95 -11.34
CA ALA A 185 -15.52 -0.59 -9.93
C ALA A 185 -14.32 0.35 -9.63
N GLY A 186 -13.46 0.65 -10.62
CA GLY A 186 -12.29 1.52 -10.47
C GLY A 186 -11.13 0.92 -9.68
N SER A 187 -11.10 -0.40 -9.44
CA SER A 187 -9.99 -1.09 -8.78
C SER A 187 -8.86 -1.48 -9.75
N TRP A 188 -9.14 -1.49 -11.05
CA TRP A 188 -8.20 -1.59 -12.15
C TRP A 188 -8.45 -0.45 -13.12
N LEU A 189 -7.38 0.22 -13.55
CA LEU A 189 -7.45 1.29 -14.53
C LEU A 189 -7.00 0.75 -15.89
N CYS A 190 -7.93 0.64 -16.83
CA CYS A 190 -7.66 0.23 -18.20
C CYS A 190 -8.25 1.26 -19.15
N GLY A 191 -7.43 1.89 -19.97
CA GLY A 191 -7.90 2.91 -20.91
C GLY A 191 -6.81 3.47 -21.78
N THR A 192 -7.13 4.56 -22.46
CA THR A 192 -6.15 5.38 -23.20
C THR A 192 -5.39 6.28 -22.23
N SER A 193 -4.31 6.89 -22.68
CA SER A 193 -3.58 7.90 -21.91
C SER A 193 -4.49 9.06 -21.47
N ALA A 194 -5.42 9.46 -22.34
CA ALA A 194 -6.42 10.49 -22.03
C ALA A 194 -7.37 10.08 -20.90
N ASP A 195 -7.88 8.84 -20.92
CA ASP A 195 -8.74 8.31 -19.86
C ASP A 195 -8.01 8.30 -18.50
N ILE A 196 -6.73 7.93 -18.50
CA ILE A 196 -5.91 7.92 -17.28
C ILE A 196 -5.66 9.33 -16.76
N VAL A 197 -5.36 10.28 -17.65
CA VAL A 197 -5.20 11.69 -17.26
C VAL A 197 -6.49 12.25 -16.66
N GLU A 198 -7.63 11.98 -17.28
CA GLU A 198 -8.94 12.42 -16.76
C GLU A 198 -9.22 11.81 -15.37
N HIS A 199 -8.95 10.51 -15.20
CA HIS A 199 -9.10 9.83 -13.91
C HIS A 199 -8.26 10.49 -12.81
N PHE A 200 -6.98 10.77 -13.07
CA PHE A 200 -6.10 11.39 -12.07
C PHE A 200 -6.43 12.86 -11.81
N LYS A 201 -6.90 13.60 -12.80
CA LYS A 201 -7.43 14.96 -12.57
C LYS A 201 -8.67 14.95 -11.66
N GLY A 202 -9.57 13.99 -11.85
CA GLY A 202 -10.70 13.79 -10.94
C GLY A 202 -10.28 13.44 -9.51
N ILE A 203 -9.17 12.69 -9.33
CA ILE A 203 -8.59 12.43 -8.01
C ILE A 203 -8.00 13.71 -7.41
N GLU A 204 -7.21 14.48 -8.18
CA GLU A 204 -6.61 15.75 -7.74
C GLU A 204 -7.69 16.77 -7.32
N GLU A 205 -8.79 16.85 -8.07
CA GLU A 205 -9.92 17.72 -7.74
C GLU A 205 -10.64 17.26 -6.45
N LYS A 206 -10.90 15.97 -6.31
CA LYS A 206 -11.64 15.41 -5.19
C LYS A 206 -10.81 15.30 -3.91
N TYR A 207 -9.51 15.04 -4.03
CA TYR A 207 -8.58 14.81 -2.94
C TYR A 207 -7.33 15.68 -3.11
N PRO A 208 -7.41 16.97 -2.83
CA PRO A 208 -6.37 17.96 -3.17
C PRO A 208 -5.02 17.71 -2.50
N GLY A 209 -5.00 16.96 -1.41
CA GLY A 209 -3.76 16.57 -0.72
C GLY A 209 -3.02 15.39 -1.36
N VAL A 210 -3.58 14.74 -2.38
CA VAL A 210 -2.90 13.59 -3.04
C VAL A 210 -1.81 14.10 -3.97
N GLU A 211 -0.55 13.83 -3.61
CA GLU A 211 0.63 14.23 -4.38
C GLU A 211 1.36 13.05 -5.04
N ARG A 212 1.07 11.83 -4.62
CA ARG A 212 1.84 10.64 -5.03
C ARG A 212 0.96 9.50 -5.53
N VAL A 213 1.32 9.02 -6.71
CA VAL A 213 0.73 7.82 -7.31
C VAL A 213 1.81 6.75 -7.42
N ASN A 214 1.50 5.56 -6.95
CA ASN A 214 2.35 4.38 -7.09
C ASN A 214 1.80 3.46 -8.19
N ILE A 215 2.65 3.13 -9.15
CA ILE A 215 2.34 2.22 -10.25
C ILE A 215 3.27 1.02 -10.11
N GLY A 216 2.70 -0.13 -9.76
CA GLY A 216 3.44 -1.35 -9.58
C GLY A 216 3.24 -2.35 -10.71
N ALA A 217 4.24 -3.19 -10.95
CA ALA A 217 4.07 -4.38 -11.79
C ALA A 217 3.01 -5.29 -11.18
N VAL A 218 2.15 -5.82 -12.03
CA VAL A 218 1.13 -6.78 -11.60
C VAL A 218 1.73 -8.19 -11.63
N MET A 219 1.20 -9.07 -10.77
CA MET A 219 1.64 -10.47 -10.70
C MET A 219 1.63 -11.14 -12.07
N GLY A 220 2.74 -11.80 -12.39
CA GLY A 220 2.92 -12.48 -13.68
C GLY A 220 3.26 -11.55 -14.87
N MET A 221 3.35 -10.24 -14.68
CA MET A 221 3.70 -9.30 -15.73
C MET A 221 5.19 -9.41 -16.10
N PRO A 222 5.55 -9.68 -17.35
CA PRO A 222 6.94 -9.62 -17.82
C PRO A 222 7.53 -8.22 -17.66
N LEU A 223 8.82 -8.15 -17.36
CA LEU A 223 9.52 -6.88 -17.17
C LEU A 223 9.40 -5.95 -18.38
N GLU A 224 9.46 -6.50 -19.59
CA GLU A 224 9.35 -5.70 -20.83
C GLU A 224 7.95 -5.05 -20.95
N VAL A 225 6.90 -5.79 -20.69
CA VAL A 225 5.52 -5.23 -20.65
C VAL A 225 5.41 -4.12 -19.61
N PHE A 226 6.02 -4.30 -18.44
CA PHE A 226 6.02 -3.26 -17.40
C PHE A 226 6.80 -2.01 -17.84
N LYS A 227 7.96 -2.17 -18.49
CA LYS A 227 8.72 -1.06 -19.03
C LYS A 227 7.96 -0.30 -20.11
N ASP A 228 7.29 -1.01 -21.03
CA ASP A 228 6.45 -0.39 -22.06
C ASP A 228 5.33 0.44 -21.42
N GLN A 229 4.66 -0.09 -20.39
CA GLN A 229 3.64 0.67 -19.65
C GLN A 229 4.23 1.90 -18.97
N LEU A 230 5.40 1.80 -18.35
CA LEU A 230 6.08 2.94 -17.74
C LEU A 230 6.49 4.00 -18.76
N SER A 231 6.95 3.60 -19.94
CA SER A 231 7.27 4.54 -21.04
C SER A 231 6.03 5.33 -21.47
N ILE A 232 4.93 4.64 -21.77
CA ILE A 232 3.66 5.31 -22.14
C ILE A 232 3.21 6.29 -21.04
N ILE A 233 3.24 5.85 -19.79
CA ILE A 233 2.84 6.70 -18.66
C ILE A 233 3.75 7.92 -18.52
N SER A 234 5.07 7.75 -18.66
CA SER A 234 6.04 8.83 -18.54
C SER A 234 5.96 9.86 -19.68
N GLU A 235 5.61 9.41 -20.87
CA GLU A 235 5.59 10.23 -22.08
C GLU A 235 4.23 10.89 -22.33
N GLU A 236 3.13 10.19 -22.01
CA GLU A 236 1.78 10.62 -22.39
C GLU A 236 0.89 11.03 -21.19
N VAL A 237 1.14 10.50 -19.98
CA VAL A 237 0.32 10.80 -18.79
C VAL A 237 1.01 11.81 -17.88
N MET A 238 2.26 11.56 -17.46
CA MET A 238 2.96 12.40 -16.50
C MET A 238 3.12 13.87 -16.93
N PRO A 239 3.29 14.23 -18.23
CA PRO A 239 3.40 15.63 -18.62
C PRO A 239 2.20 16.49 -18.25
N SER A 240 1.00 15.88 -18.11
CA SER A 240 -0.23 16.57 -17.71
C SER A 240 -0.25 17.02 -16.25
N PHE A 241 0.70 16.53 -15.40
CA PHE A 241 0.81 16.79 -13.95
C PHE A 241 2.13 17.45 -13.54
N ARG A 242 2.99 17.76 -14.50
CA ARG A 242 4.21 18.55 -14.22
C ARG A 242 3.82 20.01 -14.03
N LYS A 243 4.05 20.51 -12.82
CA LYS A 243 3.98 21.96 -12.50
C LYS A 243 5.31 22.62 -12.82
#